data_d186212b8952bb3463dde6c07b3c77ae
#
_entry.id   d186212b8952bb3463dde6c07b3c77ae
#
_cell.length_a   1.000
_cell.length_b   1.000
_cell.length_c   1.000
_cell.angle_alpha   90.00
_cell.angle_beta   90.00
_cell.angle_gamma   90.00
#
_symmetry.space_group_name_H-M   'P 1'
#
loop_
_entity.id
_entity.type
_entity.pdbx_description
1 polymer ?
#
loop_
_entity_poly.entity_id
_entity_poly.type
_entity_poly.pdbx_seq_one_letter_code
_entity_poly.pdbx_strand_id
1 'polypeptide(L)'
;MTRPILIKNAEVFAPEKLGRRDIFIAGGRIVAMEESLEGLSVPGLETIDACGAIVTPGLIDQHIHVTGGGGEGGWKSRCPELVFSELVKAGVTSFLGVSGTDSMSRSIENLLAKVRGLKQEGASGWMWTSNYSYPVTTITDSVKTELFAIPEVLGVKIALGDHRCSFPSMEEVRSIVADVRVAGMLTGKTGFVHVHLGDYTSSFDIFDGIVASGLPIKHIRPTHVARHPAVFERAMGFAKQGGWIDITTGGGNYMGCAADAYDMAVENGVPVNRITMSSDGHGSMPRFNEAGEMVGLGVGSIMCNIETVQELARRHDLTTALLPMTRTVAEALTLEGKGVIEVGADADLLILNAEHEITDVFMGGVQCMRAGEVIVKGAFEE
;
A
#
# COMPACT_ATOMS: atom_id res chain seq x y z
N MET A 1 -11.97 19.90 15.40
CA MET A 1 -12.56 20.04 14.03
C MET A 1 -11.45 20.54 13.11
N THR A 2 -11.23 19.89 11.98
CA THR A 2 -10.31 20.35 10.94
C THR A 2 -10.78 21.69 10.40
N ARG A 3 -9.86 22.65 10.24
CA ARG A 3 -10.19 23.94 9.59
C ARG A 3 -10.56 23.68 8.12
N PRO A 4 -11.52 24.43 7.55
CA PRO A 4 -11.73 24.40 6.11
C PRO A 4 -10.52 24.98 5.38
N ILE A 5 -10.12 24.33 4.27
CA ILE A 5 -8.94 24.71 3.47
C ILE A 5 -9.40 24.90 2.04
N LEU A 6 -8.93 25.97 1.40
CA LEU A 6 -9.04 26.20 -0.04
C LEU A 6 -7.66 26.16 -0.65
N ILE A 7 -7.36 25.13 -1.44
CA ILE A 7 -6.15 25.08 -2.27
C ILE A 7 -6.50 25.70 -3.62
N LYS A 8 -5.83 26.80 -3.98
CA LYS A 8 -6.08 27.54 -5.22
C LYS A 8 -4.99 27.27 -6.25
N ASN A 9 -5.37 27.41 -7.51
CA ASN A 9 -4.44 27.38 -8.64
C ASN A 9 -3.62 26.08 -8.75
N ALA A 10 -4.17 24.94 -8.33
CA ALA A 10 -3.51 23.64 -8.39
C ALA A 10 -3.55 23.05 -9.80
N GLU A 11 -2.44 22.47 -10.28
CA GLU A 11 -2.45 21.60 -11.44
C GLU A 11 -2.82 20.18 -10.98
N VAL A 12 -4.07 19.77 -11.15
CA VAL A 12 -4.62 18.57 -10.50
C VAL A 12 -4.46 17.32 -11.38
N PHE A 13 -3.96 16.25 -10.74
CA PHE A 13 -3.93 14.89 -11.24
C PHE A 13 -4.73 13.97 -10.29
N ALA A 14 -5.77 13.28 -10.78
CA ALA A 14 -6.79 12.60 -9.95
C ALA A 14 -6.96 11.06 -10.13
N PRO A 15 -6.03 10.21 -10.54
CA PRO A 15 -4.68 10.42 -11.08
C PRO A 15 -4.62 10.97 -12.52
N GLU A 16 -5.71 10.96 -13.30
CA GLU A 16 -5.72 11.61 -14.61
C GLU A 16 -5.57 13.12 -14.49
N LYS A 17 -4.93 13.71 -15.49
CA LYS A 17 -4.73 15.15 -15.54
C LYS A 17 -6.07 15.87 -15.74
N LEU A 18 -6.50 16.64 -14.72
CA LEU A 18 -7.70 17.48 -14.78
C LEU A 18 -7.40 18.95 -15.12
N GLY A 19 -6.11 19.33 -15.17
CA GLY A 19 -5.68 20.69 -15.36
C GLY A 19 -5.88 21.57 -14.12
N ARG A 20 -5.91 22.89 -14.33
CA ARG A 20 -5.95 23.86 -13.23
C ARG A 20 -7.29 23.85 -12.52
N ARG A 21 -7.27 23.67 -11.20
CA ARG A 21 -8.47 23.67 -10.33
C ARG A 21 -8.18 24.34 -8.99
N ASP A 22 -9.26 24.83 -8.37
CA ASP A 22 -9.33 25.14 -6.95
C ASP A 22 -10.02 23.97 -6.24
N ILE A 23 -9.50 23.57 -5.06
CA ILE A 23 -10.00 22.45 -4.27
C ILE A 23 -10.42 22.98 -2.90
N PHE A 24 -11.70 22.78 -2.53
CA PHE A 24 -12.21 23.13 -1.22
C PHE A 24 -12.36 21.88 -0.35
N ILE A 25 -11.71 21.93 0.83
CA ILE A 25 -11.65 20.85 1.81
C ILE A 25 -12.38 21.28 3.08
N ALA A 26 -13.29 20.46 3.56
CA ALA A 26 -13.92 20.65 4.85
C ALA A 26 -14.34 19.29 5.46
N GLY A 27 -14.21 19.16 6.79
CA GLY A 27 -14.56 17.92 7.48
C GLY A 27 -13.75 16.70 7.06
N GLY A 28 -12.53 16.90 6.55
CA GLY A 28 -11.66 15.82 6.09
C GLY A 28 -11.94 15.34 4.66
N ARG A 29 -12.85 15.99 3.94
CA ARG A 29 -13.27 15.60 2.59
C ARG A 29 -13.12 16.72 1.58
N ILE A 30 -13.00 16.37 0.32
CA ILE A 30 -13.09 17.30 -0.81
C ILE A 30 -14.57 17.62 -1.00
N VAL A 31 -14.95 18.89 -0.76
CA VAL A 31 -16.34 19.35 -0.81
C VAL A 31 -16.69 19.95 -2.17
N ALA A 32 -15.71 20.63 -2.78
CA ALA A 32 -15.85 21.19 -4.12
C ALA A 32 -14.51 21.21 -4.85
N MET A 33 -14.55 21.08 -6.16
CA MET A 33 -13.40 21.20 -7.05
C MET A 33 -13.88 21.84 -8.36
N GLU A 34 -13.40 23.04 -8.67
CA GLU A 34 -13.82 23.84 -9.80
C GLU A 34 -12.62 24.53 -10.47
N GLU A 35 -12.80 25.13 -11.65
CA GLU A 35 -11.76 25.95 -12.29
C GLU A 35 -11.40 27.18 -11.45
N SER A 36 -12.36 27.71 -10.74
CA SER A 36 -12.17 28.78 -9.75
C SER A 36 -13.26 28.74 -8.68
N LEU A 37 -12.87 28.85 -7.43
CA LEU A 37 -13.73 29.05 -6.28
C LEU A 37 -13.57 30.47 -5.72
N GLU A 38 -13.36 31.46 -6.60
CA GLU A 38 -13.26 32.86 -6.22
C GLU A 38 -14.55 33.31 -5.52
N GLY A 39 -14.40 34.02 -4.40
CA GLY A 39 -15.53 34.47 -3.59
C GLY A 39 -16.02 33.44 -2.56
N LEU A 40 -15.46 32.24 -2.51
CA LEU A 40 -15.78 31.29 -1.43
C LEU A 40 -15.35 31.91 -0.08
N SER A 41 -16.31 32.06 0.81
CA SER A 41 -16.10 32.61 2.15
C SER A 41 -16.83 31.75 3.18
N VAL A 42 -16.04 31.11 4.03
CA VAL A 42 -16.53 30.33 5.17
C VAL A 42 -15.73 30.69 6.41
N PRO A 43 -16.35 30.67 7.62
CA PRO A 43 -15.64 30.99 8.84
C PRO A 43 -14.40 30.10 9.06
N GLY A 44 -13.24 30.71 9.32
CA GLY A 44 -12.00 29.97 9.59
C GLY A 44 -11.33 29.35 8.37
N LEU A 45 -11.72 29.75 7.16
CA LEU A 45 -11.08 29.31 5.92
C LEU A 45 -9.61 29.68 5.89
N GLU A 46 -8.76 28.69 5.71
CA GLU A 46 -7.34 28.84 5.35
C GLU A 46 -7.21 28.71 3.83
N THR A 47 -6.52 29.64 3.19
CA THR A 47 -6.28 29.62 1.75
C THR A 47 -4.80 29.36 1.48
N ILE A 48 -4.53 28.37 0.66
CA ILE A 48 -3.20 27.96 0.20
C ILE A 48 -3.17 28.17 -1.32
N ASP A 49 -2.29 29.03 -1.82
CA ASP A 49 -2.08 29.16 -3.25
C ASP A 49 -1.01 28.16 -3.68
N ALA A 50 -1.40 27.17 -4.47
CA ALA A 50 -0.49 26.18 -5.01
C ALA A 50 0.40 26.76 -6.12
N CYS A 51 0.12 27.99 -6.61
CA CYS A 51 0.92 28.65 -7.63
C CYS A 51 1.20 27.81 -8.90
N GLY A 52 0.31 26.90 -9.25
CA GLY A 52 0.49 25.96 -10.36
C GLY A 52 1.26 24.69 -10.01
N ALA A 53 1.58 24.47 -8.74
CA ALA A 53 2.16 23.20 -8.29
C ALA A 53 1.20 22.03 -8.54
N ILE A 54 1.76 20.86 -8.70
CA ILE A 54 1.04 19.62 -8.98
C ILE A 54 0.35 19.14 -7.71
N VAL A 55 -0.95 18.83 -7.79
CA VAL A 55 -1.69 18.20 -6.68
C VAL A 55 -2.17 16.82 -7.12
N THR A 56 -1.82 15.79 -6.32
CA THR A 56 -2.14 14.38 -6.58
C THR A 56 -2.85 13.74 -5.39
N PRO A 57 -3.53 12.60 -5.58
CA PRO A 57 -3.95 11.78 -4.44
C PRO A 57 -2.73 11.37 -3.60
N GLY A 58 -2.93 11.20 -2.30
CA GLY A 58 -1.95 10.56 -1.42
C GLY A 58 -1.70 9.10 -1.81
N LEU A 59 -0.49 8.63 -1.60
CA LEU A 59 -0.10 7.26 -1.91
C LEU A 59 -0.74 6.27 -0.95
N ILE A 60 -1.06 5.08 -1.46
CA ILE A 60 -1.58 3.94 -0.71
C ILE A 60 -0.53 2.84 -0.75
N ASP A 61 -0.01 2.48 0.41
CA ASP A 61 0.94 1.37 0.54
C ASP A 61 0.25 0.16 1.20
N GLN A 62 0.04 -0.89 0.42
CA GLN A 62 -0.69 -2.06 0.90
C GLN A 62 0.18 -3.10 1.65
N HIS A 63 1.48 -2.83 1.85
CA HIS A 63 2.39 -3.77 2.51
C HIS A 63 3.50 -3.06 3.27
N ILE A 64 3.22 -2.70 4.54
CA ILE A 64 4.21 -2.10 5.45
C ILE A 64 4.28 -2.90 6.75
N HIS A 65 5.48 -3.24 7.19
CA HIS A 65 5.71 -3.83 8.50
C HIS A 65 5.67 -2.77 9.60
N VAL A 66 4.48 -2.23 9.92
CA VAL A 66 4.34 -1.09 10.84
C VAL A 66 4.85 -1.38 12.27
N THR A 67 4.87 -2.64 12.68
CA THR A 67 5.50 -3.09 13.94
C THR A 67 6.97 -3.51 13.75
N GLY A 68 7.53 -3.30 12.56
CA GLY A 68 8.83 -3.78 12.11
C GLY A 68 8.82 -5.27 11.74
N GLY A 69 9.50 -5.63 10.67
CA GLY A 69 9.77 -7.01 10.26
C GLY A 69 11.05 -7.57 10.86
N GLY A 70 11.60 -8.60 10.24
CA GLY A 70 12.84 -9.23 10.66
C GLY A 70 12.64 -10.26 11.77
N GLY A 71 13.73 -10.58 12.46
CA GLY A 71 13.78 -11.61 13.50
C GLY A 71 14.40 -12.92 13.01
N GLU A 72 14.41 -13.18 11.72
CA GLU A 72 14.93 -14.40 11.10
C GLU A 72 16.46 -14.56 11.23
N GLY A 73 17.18 -13.48 11.47
CA GLY A 73 18.62 -13.48 11.79
C GLY A 73 18.94 -13.53 13.28
N GLY A 74 17.97 -13.92 14.11
CA GLY A 74 18.08 -13.97 15.58
C GLY A 74 17.62 -12.68 16.28
N TRP A 75 17.71 -12.64 17.59
CA TRP A 75 17.12 -11.61 18.45
C TRP A 75 17.49 -10.16 18.09
N LYS A 76 18.67 -9.93 17.54
CA LYS A 76 19.17 -8.60 17.14
C LYS A 76 18.74 -8.13 15.75
N SER A 77 18.08 -8.97 14.97
CA SER A 77 17.70 -8.68 13.57
C SER A 77 16.28 -8.13 13.41
N ARG A 78 15.69 -7.61 14.47
CA ARG A 78 14.35 -7.00 14.45
C ARG A 78 14.41 -5.57 13.94
N CYS A 79 13.63 -5.26 12.92
CA CYS A 79 13.49 -3.90 12.43
C CYS A 79 12.75 -3.02 13.45
N PRO A 80 13.04 -1.70 13.51
CA PRO A 80 12.27 -0.78 14.35
C PRO A 80 10.83 -0.66 13.84
N GLU A 81 9.94 -0.18 14.71
CA GLU A 81 8.58 0.17 14.33
C GLU A 81 8.56 1.44 13.48
N LEU A 82 7.60 1.52 12.58
CA LEU A 82 7.31 2.71 11.80
C LEU A 82 6.79 3.85 12.71
N VAL A 83 7.21 5.07 12.45
CA VAL A 83 6.65 6.26 13.09
C VAL A 83 5.84 7.10 12.10
N PHE A 84 4.93 7.93 12.61
CA PHE A 84 3.97 8.67 11.79
C PHE A 84 4.64 9.63 10.78
N SER A 85 5.70 10.33 11.21
CA SER A 85 6.42 11.26 10.32
C SER A 85 7.06 10.59 9.11
N GLU A 86 7.36 9.29 9.16
CA GLU A 86 7.88 8.54 8.02
C GLU A 86 6.79 8.39 6.95
N LEU A 87 5.53 8.09 7.33
CA LEU A 87 4.38 8.07 6.40
C LEU A 87 4.21 9.44 5.74
N VAL A 88 4.26 10.52 6.53
CA VAL A 88 4.15 11.89 6.03
C VAL A 88 5.24 12.18 5.01
N LYS A 89 6.51 11.91 5.33
CA LYS A 89 7.66 12.15 4.42
C LYS A 89 7.55 11.39 3.11
N ALA A 90 7.02 10.16 3.17
CA ALA A 90 6.85 9.32 1.99
C ALA A 90 5.56 9.62 1.18
N GLY A 91 4.72 10.55 1.66
CA GLY A 91 3.43 10.84 1.03
C GLY A 91 2.42 9.68 1.10
N VAL A 92 2.65 8.73 2.00
CA VAL A 92 1.76 7.58 2.22
C VAL A 92 0.66 7.98 3.19
N THR A 93 -0.49 8.35 2.66
CA THR A 93 -1.64 8.80 3.45
C THR A 93 -2.52 7.63 3.91
N SER A 94 -2.41 6.51 3.20
CA SER A 94 -3.16 5.28 3.49
C SER A 94 -2.23 4.08 3.47
N PHE A 95 -2.37 3.17 4.45
CA PHE A 95 -1.48 2.03 4.58
C PHE A 95 -2.18 0.76 5.04
N LEU A 96 -1.58 -0.39 4.71
CA LEU A 96 -1.96 -1.68 5.29
C LEU A 96 -0.77 -2.27 6.04
N GLY A 97 -0.98 -2.45 7.34
CA GLY A 97 0.00 -3.10 8.22
C GLY A 97 0.07 -4.60 7.99
N VAL A 98 1.28 -5.15 8.04
CA VAL A 98 1.53 -6.59 7.91
C VAL A 98 2.45 -7.10 9.01
N SER A 99 2.26 -8.38 9.38
CA SER A 99 3.22 -9.11 10.21
C SER A 99 4.30 -9.75 9.34
N GLY A 100 5.51 -9.87 9.91
CA GLY A 100 6.63 -10.58 9.29
C GLY A 100 6.76 -12.02 9.78
N THR A 101 7.98 -12.53 9.71
CA THR A 101 8.35 -13.90 10.14
C THR A 101 8.23 -14.06 11.67
N ASP A 102 8.60 -13.03 12.44
CA ASP A 102 8.47 -13.04 13.89
C ASP A 102 7.02 -12.70 14.30
N SER A 103 6.18 -13.73 14.35
CA SER A 103 4.81 -13.65 14.83
C SER A 103 4.65 -13.98 16.32
N MET A 104 5.72 -14.37 16.98
CA MET A 104 5.69 -14.77 18.39
C MET A 104 5.90 -13.58 19.33
N SER A 105 6.84 -12.71 19.01
CA SER A 105 7.09 -11.50 19.80
C SER A 105 6.37 -10.26 19.29
N ARG A 106 5.80 -10.33 18.07
CA ARG A 106 4.99 -9.30 17.40
C ARG A 106 3.66 -9.88 17.02
N SER A 107 2.74 -9.92 18.01
CA SER A 107 1.42 -10.54 17.84
C SER A 107 0.51 -9.74 16.91
N ILE A 108 -0.58 -10.36 16.48
CA ILE A 108 -1.60 -9.70 15.65
C ILE A 108 -2.30 -8.58 16.41
N GLU A 109 -2.46 -8.71 17.73
CA GLU A 109 -2.98 -7.65 18.61
C GLU A 109 -2.04 -6.44 18.64
N ASN A 110 -0.72 -6.67 18.70
CA ASN A 110 0.26 -5.58 18.59
C ASN A 110 0.16 -4.87 17.24
N LEU A 111 0.02 -5.62 16.15
CA LEU A 111 -0.19 -5.05 14.81
C LEU A 111 -1.46 -4.18 14.78
N LEU A 112 -2.59 -4.69 15.29
CA LEU A 112 -3.84 -3.93 15.35
C LEU A 112 -3.71 -2.67 16.20
N ALA A 113 -3.04 -2.76 17.36
CA ALA A 113 -2.80 -1.61 18.24
C ALA A 113 -1.97 -0.54 17.52
N LYS A 114 -0.91 -0.93 16.80
CA LYS A 114 -0.06 -0.01 16.03
C LYS A 114 -0.82 0.65 14.88
N VAL A 115 -1.61 -0.12 14.12
CA VAL A 115 -2.48 0.42 13.06
C VAL A 115 -3.43 1.47 13.64
N ARG A 116 -4.09 1.18 14.76
CA ARG A 116 -4.99 2.12 15.42
C ARG A 116 -4.28 3.36 15.96
N GLY A 117 -3.04 3.20 16.46
CA GLY A 117 -2.22 4.32 16.88
C GLY A 117 -1.94 5.27 15.73
N LEU A 118 -1.42 4.78 14.61
CA LEU A 118 -1.14 5.58 13.41
C LEU A 118 -2.42 6.23 12.82
N LYS A 119 -3.59 5.56 12.94
CA LYS A 119 -4.88 6.17 12.56
C LYS A 119 -5.24 7.36 13.47
N GLN A 120 -5.00 7.26 14.76
CA GLN A 120 -5.26 8.37 15.70
C GLN A 120 -4.30 9.55 15.47
N GLU A 121 -3.10 9.28 14.95
CA GLU A 121 -2.13 10.31 14.56
C GLU A 121 -2.50 10.99 13.23
N GLY A 122 -3.37 10.38 12.39
CA GLY A 122 -3.97 11.03 11.22
C GLY A 122 -3.93 10.23 9.92
N ALA A 123 -3.20 9.12 9.84
CA ALA A 123 -3.17 8.29 8.64
C ALA A 123 -4.41 7.41 8.51
N SER A 124 -4.75 7.00 7.29
CA SER A 124 -5.77 5.97 7.05
C SER A 124 -5.14 4.59 7.07
N GLY A 125 -5.56 3.72 8.00
CA GLY A 125 -4.87 2.45 8.24
C GLY A 125 -5.77 1.23 8.30
N TRP A 126 -5.31 0.14 7.70
CA TRP A 126 -5.88 -1.20 7.75
C TRP A 126 -4.76 -2.22 7.98
N MET A 127 -5.10 -3.50 7.97
CA MET A 127 -4.13 -4.58 8.14
C MET A 127 -4.57 -5.87 7.44
N TRP A 128 -3.58 -6.70 7.16
CA TRP A 128 -3.76 -8.12 6.90
C TRP A 128 -3.58 -8.86 8.21
N THR A 129 -4.54 -9.70 8.61
CA THR A 129 -4.34 -10.57 9.76
C THR A 129 -3.44 -11.75 9.41
N SER A 130 -2.96 -12.49 10.41
CA SER A 130 -2.01 -13.60 10.25
C SER A 130 -0.59 -13.15 9.82
N ASN A 131 0.23 -14.09 9.42
CA ASN A 131 1.66 -13.96 9.21
C ASN A 131 2.17 -15.00 8.19
N TYR A 132 3.42 -15.45 8.29
CA TYR A 132 4.03 -16.45 7.39
C TYR A 132 3.58 -17.89 7.66
N SER A 133 2.93 -18.15 8.80
CA SER A 133 2.64 -19.49 9.27
C SER A 133 1.28 -20.02 8.83
N TYR A 134 1.15 -21.32 8.80
CA TYR A 134 -0.10 -22.05 8.79
C TYR A 134 -0.11 -23.05 9.96
N PRO A 135 -1.20 -23.21 10.70
CA PRO A 135 -2.49 -22.50 10.58
C PRO A 135 -2.38 -20.99 10.73
N VAL A 136 -3.32 -20.25 10.10
CA VAL A 136 -3.38 -18.79 10.21
C VAL A 136 -3.65 -18.34 11.63
N THR A 137 -2.99 -17.27 12.05
CA THR A 137 -3.14 -16.68 13.39
C THR A 137 -4.15 -15.55 13.33
N THR A 138 -5.12 -15.54 14.24
CA THR A 138 -6.16 -14.52 14.36
C THR A 138 -6.38 -14.14 15.81
N ILE A 139 -6.94 -12.95 16.06
CA ILE A 139 -7.33 -12.48 17.41
C ILE A 139 -8.63 -13.17 17.85
N THR A 140 -9.50 -13.50 16.91
CA THR A 140 -10.89 -13.94 17.15
C THR A 140 -11.12 -15.43 16.84
N ASP A 141 -10.07 -16.22 16.85
CA ASP A 141 -10.07 -17.68 16.60
C ASP A 141 -10.52 -18.11 15.19
N SER A 142 -10.98 -17.20 14.33
CA SER A 142 -11.35 -17.52 12.96
C SER A 142 -11.19 -16.35 12.00
N VAL A 143 -10.77 -16.64 10.75
CA VAL A 143 -10.68 -15.66 9.68
C VAL A 143 -12.02 -14.94 9.44
N LYS A 144 -13.13 -15.66 9.49
CA LYS A 144 -14.48 -15.08 9.27
C LYS A 144 -14.83 -14.08 10.34
N THR A 145 -14.65 -14.46 11.62
CA THR A 145 -14.93 -13.59 12.74
C THR A 145 -13.99 -12.38 12.77
N GLU A 146 -12.73 -12.57 12.39
CA GLU A 146 -11.71 -11.52 12.28
C GLU A 146 -12.16 -10.41 11.32
N LEU A 147 -12.47 -10.76 10.07
CA LEU A 147 -12.92 -9.81 9.07
C LEU A 147 -14.28 -9.17 9.46
N PHE A 148 -15.16 -9.94 10.10
CA PHE A 148 -16.47 -9.47 10.53
C PHE A 148 -16.38 -8.48 11.67
N ALA A 149 -15.61 -8.79 12.71
CA ALA A 149 -15.59 -8.03 13.96
C ALA A 149 -14.60 -6.85 13.96
N ILE A 150 -13.54 -6.91 13.15
CA ILE A 150 -12.47 -5.91 13.16
C ILE A 150 -12.50 -5.10 11.87
N PRO A 151 -12.94 -3.83 11.91
CA PRO A 151 -13.06 -2.98 10.70
C PRO A 151 -11.76 -2.83 9.93
N GLU A 152 -10.63 -2.78 10.63
CA GLU A 152 -9.31 -2.61 10.04
C GLU A 152 -8.80 -3.85 9.27
N VAL A 153 -9.32 -5.03 9.53
CA VAL A 153 -8.88 -6.27 8.85
C VAL A 153 -9.59 -6.39 7.51
N LEU A 154 -8.83 -6.36 6.40
CA LEU A 154 -9.35 -6.51 5.04
C LEU A 154 -9.17 -7.92 4.46
N GLY A 155 -8.30 -8.72 5.04
CA GLY A 155 -8.00 -10.07 4.60
C GLY A 155 -6.92 -10.73 5.44
N VAL A 156 -6.36 -11.80 4.92
CA VAL A 156 -5.37 -12.66 5.59
C VAL A 156 -4.05 -12.60 4.85
N LYS A 157 -2.94 -12.48 5.57
CA LYS A 157 -1.58 -12.68 5.03
C LYS A 157 -1.14 -14.13 5.25
N ILE A 158 -0.56 -14.73 4.21
CA ILE A 158 0.19 -15.99 4.28
C ILE A 158 1.49 -15.87 3.47
N ALA A 159 2.39 -16.84 3.60
CA ALA A 159 3.55 -16.97 2.74
C ALA A 159 3.53 -18.32 2.01
N LEU A 160 3.90 -18.31 0.73
CA LEU A 160 4.04 -19.51 -0.09
C LEU A 160 5.38 -19.50 -0.82
N GLY A 161 5.99 -20.68 -0.95
CA GLY A 161 7.23 -20.83 -1.71
C GLY A 161 8.45 -20.13 -1.13
N ASP A 162 8.43 -19.78 0.15
CA ASP A 162 9.51 -19.16 0.90
C ASP A 162 10.01 -20.12 1.98
N HIS A 163 11.32 -20.14 2.22
CA HIS A 163 11.94 -21.02 3.23
C HIS A 163 11.45 -20.76 4.66
N ARG A 164 10.77 -19.63 4.90
CA ARG A 164 10.18 -19.25 6.20
C ARG A 164 8.69 -19.60 6.31
N CYS A 165 8.07 -20.13 5.25
CA CYS A 165 6.65 -20.47 5.28
C CYS A 165 6.40 -21.89 5.81
N SER A 166 5.15 -22.16 6.18
CA SER A 166 4.72 -23.48 6.67
C SER A 166 4.38 -24.48 5.55
N PHE A 167 4.56 -24.10 4.29
CA PHE A 167 4.22 -24.91 3.11
C PHE A 167 2.80 -25.53 3.14
N PRO A 168 1.73 -24.72 3.31
CA PRO A 168 0.38 -25.25 3.32
C PRO A 168 0.02 -25.88 1.99
N SER A 169 -0.80 -26.92 2.05
CA SER A 169 -1.35 -27.59 0.87
C SER A 169 -2.33 -26.69 0.10
N MET A 170 -2.63 -27.04 -1.15
CA MET A 170 -3.65 -26.35 -1.94
C MET A 170 -5.02 -26.34 -1.25
N GLU A 171 -5.41 -27.43 -0.59
CA GLU A 171 -6.70 -27.55 0.11
C GLU A 171 -6.78 -26.59 1.30
N GLU A 172 -5.69 -26.43 2.03
CA GLU A 172 -5.59 -25.51 3.17
C GLU A 172 -5.68 -24.05 2.70
N VAL A 173 -4.95 -23.66 1.66
CA VAL A 173 -5.04 -22.32 1.08
C VAL A 173 -6.43 -22.07 0.49
N ARG A 174 -7.03 -23.07 -0.19
CA ARG A 174 -8.40 -23.00 -0.72
C ARG A 174 -9.42 -22.73 0.39
N SER A 175 -9.27 -23.36 1.54
CA SER A 175 -10.14 -23.13 2.70
C SER A 175 -10.05 -21.68 3.19
N ILE A 176 -8.83 -21.12 3.29
CA ILE A 176 -8.64 -19.70 3.68
C ILE A 176 -9.30 -18.78 2.64
N VAL A 177 -9.10 -19.02 1.33
CA VAL A 177 -9.72 -18.22 0.25
C VAL A 177 -11.25 -18.28 0.32
N ALA A 178 -11.83 -19.45 0.63
CA ALA A 178 -13.27 -19.59 0.81
C ALA A 178 -13.77 -18.81 2.03
N ASP A 179 -13.03 -18.82 3.13
CA ASP A 179 -13.37 -18.11 4.36
C ASP A 179 -13.32 -16.58 4.20
N VAL A 180 -12.25 -16.04 3.61
CA VAL A 180 -12.16 -14.59 3.34
C VAL A 180 -13.24 -14.13 2.36
N ARG A 181 -13.59 -14.95 1.35
CA ARG A 181 -14.66 -14.67 0.41
C ARG A 181 -16.01 -14.53 1.12
N VAL A 182 -16.35 -15.49 1.97
CA VAL A 182 -17.63 -15.46 2.71
C VAL A 182 -17.67 -14.29 3.67
N ALA A 183 -16.60 -14.04 4.42
CA ALA A 183 -16.51 -12.89 5.32
C ALA A 183 -16.63 -11.57 4.56
N GLY A 184 -15.97 -11.45 3.41
CA GLY A 184 -16.08 -10.28 2.54
C GLY A 184 -17.52 -10.01 2.08
N MET A 185 -18.25 -11.06 1.67
CA MET A 185 -19.67 -10.94 1.29
C MET A 185 -20.56 -10.44 2.43
N LEU A 186 -20.28 -10.86 3.67
CA LEU A 186 -21.06 -10.49 4.84
C LEU A 186 -20.76 -9.06 5.33
N THR A 187 -19.58 -8.53 5.04
CA THR A 187 -19.08 -7.26 5.58
C THR A 187 -18.99 -6.13 4.56
N GLY A 188 -19.20 -6.42 3.28
CA GLY A 188 -18.95 -5.49 2.18
C GLY A 188 -17.46 -5.29 1.87
N LYS A 189 -16.55 -5.98 2.59
CA LYS A 189 -15.11 -5.97 2.30
C LYS A 189 -14.82 -6.90 1.12
N THR A 190 -13.70 -6.68 0.43
CA THR A 190 -13.33 -7.58 -0.68
C THR A 190 -12.97 -8.98 -0.19
N GLY A 191 -12.30 -9.10 0.95
CA GLY A 191 -11.85 -10.37 1.51
C GLY A 191 -10.77 -11.03 0.65
N PHE A 192 -9.50 -10.85 1.01
CA PHE A 192 -8.35 -11.36 0.24
C PHE A 192 -7.46 -12.27 1.06
N VAL A 193 -6.74 -13.11 0.34
CA VAL A 193 -5.51 -13.73 0.81
C VAL A 193 -4.33 -12.99 0.17
N HIS A 194 -3.62 -12.21 0.95
CA HIS A 194 -2.40 -11.51 0.55
C HIS A 194 -1.22 -12.47 0.71
N VAL A 195 -0.57 -12.82 -0.38
CA VAL A 195 0.38 -13.92 -0.41
C VAL A 195 1.79 -13.38 -0.65
N HIS A 196 2.63 -13.46 0.39
CA HIS A 196 4.07 -13.30 0.22
C HIS A 196 4.61 -14.46 -0.61
N LEU A 197 5.22 -14.17 -1.75
CA LEU A 197 5.85 -15.16 -2.60
C LEU A 197 7.35 -15.25 -2.34
N GLY A 198 7.85 -16.47 -2.19
CA GLY A 198 9.25 -16.80 -2.32
C GLY A 198 9.62 -17.20 -3.75
N ASP A 199 10.66 -18.01 -3.91
CA ASP A 199 11.28 -18.31 -5.20
C ASP A 199 10.65 -19.49 -5.97
N TYR A 200 9.65 -20.17 -5.37
CA TYR A 200 9.08 -21.38 -5.96
C TYR A 200 7.83 -21.07 -6.80
N THR A 201 7.88 -21.42 -8.07
CA THR A 201 6.75 -21.27 -9.01
C THR A 201 5.54 -22.12 -8.68
N SER A 202 5.70 -23.20 -7.89
CA SER A 202 4.61 -24.06 -7.42
C SER A 202 3.53 -23.33 -6.62
N SER A 203 3.81 -22.14 -6.11
CA SER A 203 2.78 -21.27 -5.52
C SER A 203 1.66 -20.93 -6.50
N PHE A 204 1.98 -20.76 -7.79
CA PHE A 204 0.97 -20.52 -8.83
C PHE A 204 0.19 -21.77 -9.20
N ASP A 205 0.74 -22.98 -9.03
CA ASP A 205 -0.03 -24.22 -9.23
C ASP A 205 -1.14 -24.33 -8.19
N ILE A 206 -0.88 -23.87 -6.95
CA ILE A 206 -1.91 -23.74 -5.91
C ILE A 206 -2.99 -22.74 -6.34
N PHE A 207 -2.63 -21.57 -6.86
CA PHE A 207 -3.59 -20.54 -7.30
C PHE A 207 -4.44 -21.06 -8.47
N ASP A 208 -3.83 -21.67 -9.47
CA ASP A 208 -4.51 -22.25 -10.62
C ASP A 208 -5.51 -23.35 -10.19
N GLY A 209 -5.11 -24.23 -9.26
CA GLY A 209 -5.98 -25.25 -8.70
C GLY A 209 -7.18 -24.68 -7.93
N ILE A 210 -6.96 -23.59 -7.16
CA ILE A 210 -8.03 -22.90 -6.42
C ILE A 210 -9.01 -22.26 -7.41
N VAL A 211 -8.53 -21.58 -8.45
CA VAL A 211 -9.37 -20.95 -9.47
C VAL A 211 -10.13 -22.02 -10.25
N ALA A 212 -9.49 -23.14 -10.62
CA ALA A 212 -10.12 -24.27 -11.30
C ALA A 212 -11.21 -24.93 -10.44
N SER A 213 -11.12 -24.84 -9.11
CA SER A 213 -12.16 -25.32 -8.20
C SER A 213 -13.40 -24.41 -8.13
N GLY A 214 -13.42 -23.27 -8.84
CA GLY A 214 -14.53 -22.34 -8.92
C GLY A 214 -14.46 -21.14 -7.97
N LEU A 215 -13.35 -20.95 -7.22
CA LEU A 215 -13.16 -19.76 -6.42
C LEU A 215 -12.62 -18.60 -7.28
N PRO A 216 -13.18 -17.38 -7.15
CA PRO A 216 -12.77 -16.26 -7.99
C PRO A 216 -11.32 -15.83 -7.74
N ILE A 217 -10.56 -15.65 -8.81
CA ILE A 217 -9.16 -15.22 -8.82
C ILE A 217 -8.91 -13.92 -8.03
N LYS A 218 -9.91 -13.04 -7.96
CA LYS A 218 -9.84 -11.75 -7.28
C LYS A 218 -9.53 -11.82 -5.78
N HIS A 219 -9.75 -12.98 -5.14
CA HIS A 219 -9.49 -13.17 -3.72
C HIS A 219 -8.05 -13.58 -3.41
N ILE A 220 -7.19 -13.72 -4.43
CA ILE A 220 -5.78 -14.09 -4.29
C ILE A 220 -4.92 -12.90 -4.71
N ARG A 221 -3.99 -12.47 -3.86
CA ARG A 221 -3.16 -11.28 -4.03
C ARG A 221 -1.69 -11.60 -3.79
N PRO A 222 -0.97 -12.11 -4.81
CA PRO A 222 0.46 -12.33 -4.71
C PRO A 222 1.22 -10.99 -4.66
N THR A 223 2.15 -10.87 -3.71
CA THR A 223 3.11 -9.76 -3.62
C THR A 223 4.55 -10.28 -3.79
N HIS A 224 5.48 -9.36 -4.02
CA HIS A 224 6.89 -9.62 -4.29
C HIS A 224 7.11 -10.42 -5.58
N VAL A 225 6.21 -10.26 -6.54
CA VAL A 225 6.17 -11.11 -7.73
C VAL A 225 7.40 -11.02 -8.64
N ALA A 226 8.14 -9.92 -8.56
CA ALA A 226 9.29 -9.65 -9.44
C ALA A 226 10.65 -10.02 -8.79
N ARG A 227 10.68 -10.78 -7.68
CA ARG A 227 11.93 -11.20 -7.04
C ARG A 227 12.68 -12.28 -7.80
N HIS A 228 11.97 -13.12 -8.55
CA HIS A 228 12.53 -14.23 -9.32
C HIS A 228 11.92 -14.29 -10.73
N PRO A 229 12.73 -14.47 -11.80
CA PRO A 229 12.24 -14.45 -13.19
C PRO A 229 11.07 -15.40 -13.47
N ALA A 230 11.21 -16.68 -13.06
CA ALA A 230 10.19 -17.69 -13.33
C ALA A 230 8.87 -17.43 -12.52
N VAL A 231 8.98 -16.86 -11.32
CA VAL A 231 7.82 -16.45 -10.52
C VAL A 231 7.12 -15.27 -11.19
N PHE A 232 7.88 -14.31 -11.71
CA PHE A 232 7.33 -13.14 -12.37
C PHE A 232 6.61 -13.50 -13.69
N GLU A 233 7.15 -14.44 -14.48
CA GLU A 233 6.48 -14.95 -15.68
C GLU A 233 5.10 -15.54 -15.33
N ARG A 234 5.02 -16.37 -14.28
CA ARG A 234 3.75 -16.93 -13.79
C ARG A 234 2.80 -15.84 -13.29
N ALA A 235 3.33 -14.84 -12.58
CA ALA A 235 2.55 -13.71 -12.08
C ALA A 235 1.94 -12.89 -13.22
N MET A 236 2.68 -12.60 -14.28
CA MET A 236 2.15 -11.95 -15.46
C MET A 236 1.02 -12.77 -16.12
N GLY A 237 1.18 -14.09 -16.20
CA GLY A 237 0.13 -15.00 -16.66
C GLY A 237 -1.14 -14.94 -15.79
N PHE A 238 -0.97 -14.91 -14.47
CA PHE A 238 -2.05 -14.77 -13.49
C PHE A 238 -2.79 -13.42 -13.63
N ALA A 239 -2.05 -12.32 -13.82
CA ALA A 239 -2.63 -10.99 -14.02
C ALA A 239 -3.44 -10.89 -15.31
N LYS A 240 -2.99 -11.51 -16.42
CA LYS A 240 -3.71 -11.57 -17.70
C LYS A 240 -5.04 -12.34 -17.58
N GLN A 241 -5.17 -13.24 -16.61
CA GLN A 241 -6.42 -13.94 -16.30
C GLN A 241 -7.36 -13.11 -15.39
N GLY A 242 -6.98 -11.89 -15.03
CA GLY A 242 -7.78 -10.96 -14.22
C GLY A 242 -7.40 -10.92 -12.73
N GLY A 243 -6.35 -11.61 -12.31
CA GLY A 243 -5.77 -11.46 -10.99
C GLY A 243 -5.07 -10.09 -10.84
N TRP A 244 -4.77 -9.70 -9.61
CA TRP A 244 -3.89 -8.57 -9.34
C TRP A 244 -2.53 -9.08 -8.89
N ILE A 245 -1.48 -8.40 -9.29
CA ILE A 245 -0.11 -8.66 -8.85
C ILE A 245 0.45 -7.42 -8.17
N ASP A 246 1.35 -7.63 -7.22
CA ASP A 246 1.97 -6.55 -6.47
C ASP A 246 3.49 -6.60 -6.61
N ILE A 247 4.07 -5.51 -7.13
CA ILE A 247 5.52 -5.33 -7.33
C ILE A 247 6.08 -4.55 -6.14
N THR A 248 7.16 -5.05 -5.55
CA THR A 248 7.83 -4.38 -4.43
C THR A 248 8.67 -3.21 -4.93
N THR A 249 8.44 -2.02 -4.39
CA THR A 249 9.24 -0.82 -4.71
C THR A 249 10.55 -0.78 -3.92
N GLY A 250 10.58 -1.37 -2.72
CA GLY A 250 11.71 -1.35 -1.78
C GLY A 250 12.94 -2.17 -2.18
N GLY A 251 12.93 -2.80 -3.35
CA GLY A 251 14.04 -3.58 -3.87
C GLY A 251 13.80 -5.09 -3.87
N GLY A 252 14.86 -5.85 -4.18
CA GLY A 252 14.75 -7.31 -4.31
C GLY A 252 14.19 -7.78 -5.66
N ASN A 253 13.89 -6.88 -6.60
CA ASN A 253 13.49 -7.25 -7.95
C ASN A 253 14.72 -7.73 -8.74
N TYR A 254 14.58 -8.86 -9.42
CA TYR A 254 15.70 -9.44 -10.19
C TYR A 254 16.15 -8.55 -11.36
N MET A 255 15.30 -7.64 -11.82
CA MET A 255 15.57 -6.72 -12.91
C MET A 255 16.25 -5.42 -12.46
N GLY A 256 16.33 -5.17 -11.16
CA GLY A 256 16.84 -3.92 -10.62
C GLY A 256 15.75 -3.13 -9.89
N CYS A 257 15.19 -2.08 -10.50
CA CYS A 257 14.16 -1.27 -9.84
C CYS A 257 12.72 -1.75 -10.16
N ALA A 258 11.75 -1.25 -9.40
CA ALA A 258 10.35 -1.60 -9.59
C ALA A 258 9.78 -1.07 -10.94
N ALA A 259 10.30 0.03 -11.44
CA ALA A 259 9.91 0.57 -12.75
C ALA A 259 10.28 -0.38 -13.90
N ASP A 260 11.44 -1.06 -13.82
CA ASP A 260 11.82 -2.08 -14.83
C ASP A 260 10.84 -3.25 -14.83
N ALA A 261 10.40 -3.69 -13.64
CA ALA A 261 9.41 -4.75 -13.52
C ALA A 261 8.03 -4.31 -14.02
N TYR A 262 7.64 -3.06 -13.77
CA TYR A 262 6.40 -2.49 -14.31
C TYR A 262 6.43 -2.47 -15.84
N ASP A 263 7.48 -1.92 -16.42
CA ASP A 263 7.65 -1.82 -17.88
C ASP A 263 7.58 -3.21 -18.52
N MET A 264 8.32 -4.19 -17.99
CA MET A 264 8.27 -5.57 -18.46
C MET A 264 6.86 -6.16 -18.37
N ALA A 265 6.13 -5.94 -17.27
CA ALA A 265 4.78 -6.46 -17.13
C ALA A 265 3.83 -5.87 -18.19
N VAL A 266 3.89 -4.56 -18.40
CA VAL A 266 3.06 -3.85 -19.39
C VAL A 266 3.42 -4.27 -20.83
N GLU A 267 4.71 -4.33 -21.16
CA GLU A 267 5.21 -4.79 -22.48
C GLU A 267 4.78 -6.23 -22.77
N ASN A 268 4.69 -7.07 -21.75
CA ASN A 268 4.18 -8.43 -21.87
C ASN A 268 2.64 -8.51 -21.83
N GLY A 269 1.92 -7.39 -21.89
CA GLY A 269 0.46 -7.32 -22.02
C GLY A 269 -0.31 -7.54 -20.73
N VAL A 270 0.29 -7.28 -19.58
CA VAL A 270 -0.45 -7.20 -18.31
C VAL A 270 -1.24 -5.89 -18.29
N PRO A 271 -2.56 -5.91 -18.03
CA PRO A 271 -3.34 -4.69 -17.92
C PRO A 271 -2.83 -3.80 -16.77
N VAL A 272 -2.64 -2.51 -17.00
CA VAL A 272 -2.09 -1.56 -16.02
C VAL A 272 -2.92 -1.52 -14.72
N ASN A 273 -4.24 -1.71 -14.81
CA ASN A 273 -5.15 -1.78 -13.68
C ASN A 273 -5.11 -3.14 -12.95
N ARG A 274 -4.15 -4.01 -13.25
CA ARG A 274 -3.87 -5.26 -12.53
C ARG A 274 -2.51 -5.27 -11.86
N ILE A 275 -1.80 -4.15 -11.93
CA ILE A 275 -0.50 -3.97 -11.29
C ILE A 275 -0.67 -3.01 -10.13
N THR A 276 -0.35 -3.45 -8.91
CA THR A 276 -0.20 -2.62 -7.73
C THR A 276 1.26 -2.60 -7.31
N MET A 277 1.65 -1.60 -6.54
CA MET A 277 2.98 -1.51 -5.97
C MET A 277 2.92 -1.21 -4.47
N SER A 278 3.88 -1.74 -3.72
CA SER A 278 4.01 -1.52 -2.29
C SER A 278 5.48 -1.57 -1.85
N SER A 279 5.80 -0.94 -0.72
CA SER A 279 7.18 -0.74 -0.30
C SER A 279 7.86 -1.98 0.28
N ASP A 280 7.14 -2.85 0.96
CA ASP A 280 7.71 -3.80 1.93
C ASP A 280 8.51 -3.05 3.02
N GLY A 281 8.09 -1.82 3.33
CA GLY A 281 8.77 -0.93 4.25
C GLY A 281 8.83 -1.49 5.66
N HIS A 282 9.90 -1.16 6.40
CA HIS A 282 10.23 -1.74 7.70
C HIS A 282 10.34 -3.27 7.71
N GLY A 283 10.36 -3.91 6.52
CA GLY A 283 10.79 -5.28 6.33
C GLY A 283 12.30 -5.43 6.50
N SER A 284 12.74 -6.64 6.77
CA SER A 284 14.18 -6.96 6.83
C SER A 284 14.76 -7.05 5.43
N MET A 285 15.80 -6.26 5.16
CA MET A 285 16.49 -6.21 3.88
C MET A 285 17.92 -6.74 4.06
N PRO A 286 18.20 -7.99 3.70
CA PRO A 286 19.57 -8.51 3.73
C PRO A 286 20.45 -7.75 2.72
N ARG A 287 21.65 -7.38 3.15
CA ARG A 287 22.68 -6.75 2.31
C ARG A 287 23.72 -7.78 1.95
N PHE A 288 24.00 -7.91 0.66
CA PHE A 288 25.00 -8.83 0.14
C PHE A 288 26.19 -8.06 -0.42
N ASN A 289 27.40 -8.63 -0.33
CA ASN A 289 28.57 -8.13 -1.02
C ASN A 289 28.62 -8.64 -2.48
N GLU A 290 29.64 -8.22 -3.23
CA GLU A 290 29.86 -8.64 -4.62
C GLU A 290 30.04 -10.16 -4.79
N ALA A 291 30.45 -10.86 -3.74
CA ALA A 291 30.59 -12.32 -3.72
C ALA A 291 29.28 -13.05 -3.37
N GLY A 292 28.17 -12.31 -3.14
CA GLY A 292 26.89 -12.88 -2.76
C GLY A 292 26.80 -13.29 -1.27
N GLU A 293 27.74 -12.87 -0.44
CA GLU A 293 27.73 -13.16 1.00
C GLU A 293 26.93 -12.08 1.74
N MET A 294 26.08 -12.49 2.70
CA MET A 294 25.33 -11.56 3.51
C MET A 294 26.26 -10.81 4.48
N VAL A 295 26.46 -9.52 4.23
CA VAL A 295 27.33 -8.64 5.03
C VAL A 295 26.61 -7.82 6.06
N GLY A 296 25.26 -7.84 6.06
CA GLY A 296 24.47 -7.09 7.04
C GLY A 296 22.99 -7.14 6.76
N LEU A 297 22.24 -6.48 7.65
CA LEU A 297 20.80 -6.28 7.53
C LEU A 297 20.52 -4.78 7.42
N GLY A 298 19.56 -4.43 6.58
CA GLY A 298 18.98 -3.10 6.47
C GLY A 298 17.50 -3.13 6.84
N VAL A 299 16.91 -1.96 6.92
CA VAL A 299 15.47 -1.77 7.07
C VAL A 299 14.92 -1.30 5.75
N GLY A 300 13.84 -1.90 5.26
CA GLY A 300 13.14 -1.45 4.07
C GLY A 300 12.62 -0.02 4.24
N SER A 301 12.87 0.83 3.25
CA SER A 301 12.40 2.23 3.27
C SER A 301 11.02 2.32 2.61
N ILE A 302 10.12 3.12 3.17
CA ILE A 302 8.85 3.45 2.52
C ILE A 302 8.98 4.59 1.49
N MET A 303 10.11 5.31 1.51
CA MET A 303 10.40 6.38 0.54
C MET A 303 10.51 5.86 -0.90
N CYS A 304 10.81 4.57 -1.07
CA CYS A 304 10.90 3.93 -2.38
C CYS A 304 9.60 4.04 -3.20
N ASN A 305 8.45 4.27 -2.57
CA ASN A 305 7.19 4.50 -3.28
C ASN A 305 7.22 5.80 -4.09
N ILE A 306 7.53 6.93 -3.46
CA ILE A 306 7.61 8.22 -4.19
C ILE A 306 8.79 8.23 -5.16
N GLU A 307 9.91 7.60 -4.83
CA GLU A 307 11.05 7.43 -5.74
C GLU A 307 10.65 6.63 -6.99
N THR A 308 9.80 5.60 -6.84
CA THR A 308 9.26 4.83 -7.97
C THR A 308 8.26 5.65 -8.79
N VAL A 309 7.41 6.49 -8.15
CA VAL A 309 6.54 7.44 -8.87
C VAL A 309 7.38 8.39 -9.73
N GLN A 310 8.44 8.96 -9.17
CA GLN A 310 9.36 9.85 -9.89
C GLN A 310 10.03 9.14 -11.07
N GLU A 311 10.48 7.89 -10.89
CA GLU A 311 11.11 7.11 -11.95
C GLU A 311 10.12 6.78 -13.07
N LEU A 312 8.91 6.31 -12.74
CA LEU A 312 7.86 6.03 -13.73
C LEU A 312 7.40 7.30 -14.45
N ALA A 313 7.30 8.45 -13.75
CA ALA A 313 6.93 9.71 -14.36
C ALA A 313 7.99 10.23 -15.35
N ARG A 314 9.27 9.90 -15.13
CA ARG A 314 10.36 10.20 -16.08
C ARG A 314 10.30 9.33 -17.33
N ARG A 315 9.86 8.07 -17.21
CA ARG A 315 9.77 7.11 -18.31
C ARG A 315 8.48 7.26 -19.13
N HIS A 316 7.41 7.62 -18.45
CA HIS A 316 6.05 7.70 -18.99
C HIS A 316 5.46 9.09 -18.72
N ASP A 317 4.31 9.13 -18.08
CA ASP A 317 3.65 10.32 -17.58
C ASP A 317 3.25 10.15 -16.10
N LEU A 318 2.90 11.26 -15.45
CA LEU A 318 2.57 11.24 -14.03
C LEU A 318 1.29 10.43 -13.74
N THR A 319 0.31 10.42 -14.64
CA THR A 319 -0.91 9.59 -14.50
C THR A 319 -0.55 8.12 -14.40
N THR A 320 0.25 7.64 -15.35
CA THR A 320 0.74 6.24 -15.37
C THR A 320 1.53 5.92 -14.09
N ALA A 321 2.38 6.84 -13.65
CA ALA A 321 3.22 6.67 -12.47
C ALA A 321 2.41 6.55 -11.15
N LEU A 322 1.32 7.30 -11.04
CA LEU A 322 0.49 7.34 -9.83
C LEU A 322 -0.43 6.12 -9.70
N LEU A 323 -0.94 5.59 -10.81
CA LEU A 323 -1.95 4.53 -10.83
C LEU A 323 -1.64 3.33 -9.92
N PRO A 324 -0.44 2.71 -9.96
CA PRO A 324 -0.14 1.50 -9.18
C PRO A 324 -0.15 1.69 -7.66
N MET A 325 -0.06 2.92 -7.17
CA MET A 325 0.03 3.28 -5.75
C MET A 325 -1.11 4.23 -5.31
N THR A 326 -2.11 4.44 -6.15
CA THR A 326 -3.30 5.26 -5.83
C THR A 326 -4.58 4.52 -6.22
N ARG A 327 -5.23 4.88 -7.31
CA ARG A 327 -6.51 4.31 -7.75
C ARG A 327 -6.49 2.79 -7.90
N THR A 328 -5.47 2.22 -8.53
CA THR A 328 -5.43 0.76 -8.73
C THR A 328 -5.42 0.00 -7.41
N VAL A 329 -4.66 0.48 -6.41
CA VAL A 329 -4.68 -0.12 -5.07
C VAL A 329 -6.04 0.08 -4.40
N ALA A 330 -6.61 1.29 -4.46
CA ALA A 330 -7.91 1.60 -3.85
C ALA A 330 -9.03 0.71 -4.42
N GLU A 331 -9.12 0.58 -5.75
CA GLU A 331 -10.06 -0.30 -6.44
C GLU A 331 -9.82 -1.77 -6.08
N ALA A 332 -8.56 -2.18 -6.10
CA ALA A 332 -8.17 -3.52 -5.73
C ALA A 332 -8.60 -3.89 -4.31
N LEU A 333 -8.55 -2.96 -3.38
CA LEU A 333 -8.89 -3.14 -1.96
C LEU A 333 -10.31 -2.70 -1.61
N THR A 334 -11.07 -2.13 -2.56
CA THR A 334 -12.40 -1.52 -2.34
C THR A 334 -12.39 -0.44 -1.25
N LEU A 335 -11.38 0.43 -1.30
CA LEU A 335 -11.26 1.57 -0.41
C LEU A 335 -11.99 2.77 -1.01
N GLU A 336 -13.23 2.97 -0.61
CA GLU A 336 -14.04 4.09 -1.09
C GLU A 336 -13.43 5.44 -0.70
N GLY A 337 -13.42 6.38 -1.64
CA GLY A 337 -12.90 7.73 -1.45
C GLY A 337 -11.38 7.83 -1.29
N LYS A 338 -10.63 6.78 -1.62
CA LYS A 338 -9.16 6.76 -1.57
C LYS A 338 -8.53 6.68 -2.97
N GLY A 339 -7.29 7.18 -3.09
CA GLY A 339 -6.52 7.10 -4.33
C GLY A 339 -7.04 7.94 -5.48
N VAL A 340 -7.94 8.88 -5.22
CA VAL A 340 -8.59 9.79 -6.19
C VAL A 340 -8.73 11.19 -5.63
N ILE A 341 -8.83 12.19 -6.53
CA ILE A 341 -9.26 13.56 -6.20
C ILE A 341 -10.61 13.78 -6.87
N GLU A 342 -11.68 13.68 -6.10
CA GLU A 342 -13.04 13.94 -6.56
C GLU A 342 -13.90 14.45 -5.41
N VAL A 343 -15.01 15.12 -5.74
CA VAL A 343 -15.94 15.60 -4.71
C VAL A 343 -16.53 14.43 -3.94
N GLY A 344 -16.43 14.49 -2.62
CA GLY A 344 -16.84 13.43 -1.71
C GLY A 344 -15.72 12.49 -1.27
N ALA A 345 -14.59 12.47 -1.95
CA ALA A 345 -13.41 11.69 -1.54
C ALA A 345 -12.77 12.27 -0.26
N ASP A 346 -11.99 11.44 0.42
CA ASP A 346 -11.19 11.88 1.54
C ASP A 346 -10.09 12.85 1.05
N ALA A 347 -9.83 13.89 1.84
CA ALA A 347 -8.82 14.89 1.48
C ALA A 347 -7.40 14.40 1.85
N ASP A 348 -6.99 13.34 1.18
CA ASP A 348 -5.65 12.75 1.24
C ASP A 348 -4.88 13.19 -0.01
N LEU A 349 -4.06 14.24 0.11
CA LEU A 349 -3.48 14.93 -1.03
C LEU A 349 -1.98 15.15 -0.83
N LEU A 350 -1.24 15.14 -1.94
CA LEU A 350 0.14 15.60 -2.01
C LEU A 350 0.21 16.84 -2.90
N ILE A 351 1.04 17.81 -2.51
CA ILE A 351 1.51 18.86 -3.41
C ILE A 351 2.95 18.53 -3.78
N LEU A 352 3.22 18.54 -5.08
CA LEU A 352 4.52 18.20 -5.64
C LEU A 352 5.09 19.41 -6.39
N ASN A 353 6.40 19.56 -6.35
CA ASN A 353 7.11 20.51 -7.22
C ASN A 353 7.25 19.97 -8.65
N ALA A 354 7.94 20.71 -9.52
CA ALA A 354 8.14 20.34 -10.92
C ALA A 354 8.99 19.06 -11.12
N GLU A 355 9.81 18.72 -10.15
CA GLU A 355 10.64 17.53 -10.09
C GLU A 355 9.91 16.34 -9.45
N HIS A 356 8.62 16.48 -9.14
CA HIS A 356 7.75 15.54 -8.44
C HIS A 356 8.21 15.23 -7.00
N GLU A 357 8.91 16.13 -6.35
CA GLU A 357 9.23 16.03 -4.92
C GLU A 357 8.05 16.53 -4.08
N ILE A 358 7.79 15.87 -2.96
CA ILE A 358 6.70 16.23 -2.07
C ILE A 358 7.04 17.53 -1.31
N THR A 359 6.20 18.54 -1.45
CA THR A 359 6.31 19.79 -0.68
C THR A 359 5.28 19.87 0.44
N ASP A 360 4.07 19.35 0.21
CA ASP A 360 3.00 19.38 1.20
C ASP A 360 2.24 18.05 1.20
N VAL A 361 1.76 17.66 2.37
CA VAL A 361 0.97 16.42 2.57
C VAL A 361 -0.25 16.74 3.40
N PHE A 362 -1.40 16.30 2.90
CA PHE A 362 -2.67 16.39 3.61
C PHE A 362 -3.18 14.96 3.89
N MET A 363 -3.53 14.68 5.14
CA MET A 363 -4.15 13.43 5.58
C MET A 363 -5.49 13.74 6.23
N GLY A 364 -6.58 13.26 5.65
CA GLY A 364 -7.94 13.57 6.12
C GLY A 364 -8.18 15.07 6.24
N GLY A 365 -7.64 15.88 5.32
CA GLY A 365 -7.78 17.34 5.30
C GLY A 365 -6.93 18.08 6.35
N VAL A 366 -6.01 17.40 7.03
CA VAL A 366 -5.03 18.03 7.91
C VAL A 366 -3.71 18.16 7.16
N GLN A 367 -3.15 19.35 7.07
CA GLN A 367 -1.82 19.56 6.51
C GLN A 367 -0.77 19.02 7.49
N CYS A 368 -0.10 17.93 7.12
CA CYS A 368 0.90 17.25 7.95
C CYS A 368 2.33 17.61 7.57
N MET A 369 2.55 18.05 6.32
CA MET A 369 3.82 18.60 5.82
C MET A 369 3.55 19.94 5.14
N ARG A 370 4.46 20.89 5.29
CA ARG A 370 4.41 22.21 4.64
C ARG A 370 5.79 22.61 4.17
N ALA A 371 5.91 22.94 2.89
CA ALA A 371 7.17 23.36 2.27
C ALA A 371 8.35 22.41 2.57
N GLY A 372 8.09 21.09 2.56
CA GLY A 372 9.07 20.04 2.82
C GLY A 372 9.32 19.74 4.31
N GLU A 373 8.71 20.48 5.23
CA GLU A 373 8.87 20.26 6.67
C GLU A 373 7.65 19.54 7.26
N VAL A 374 7.88 18.46 8.01
CA VAL A 374 6.83 17.76 8.75
C VAL A 374 6.39 18.62 9.93
N ILE A 375 5.13 19.05 9.93
CA ILE A 375 4.53 19.91 10.96
C ILE A 375 3.59 19.19 11.91
N VAL A 376 3.18 17.96 11.57
CA VAL A 376 2.45 17.06 12.47
C VAL A 376 3.28 15.80 12.67
N LYS A 377 3.61 15.51 13.92
CA LYS A 377 4.45 14.39 14.33
C LYS A 377 3.65 13.41 15.19
N GLY A 378 4.08 12.17 15.25
CA GLY A 378 3.55 11.17 16.17
C GLY A 378 3.84 11.50 17.63
N ALA A 379 3.14 10.83 18.55
CA ALA A 379 3.15 11.14 19.98
C ALA A 379 4.54 11.11 20.65
N PHE A 380 5.49 10.36 20.10
CA PHE A 380 6.85 10.20 20.64
C PHE A 380 7.94 10.68 19.69
N GLU A 381 7.60 11.53 18.74
CA GLU A 381 8.56 12.14 17.81
C GLU A 381 8.88 13.57 18.24
N GLU A 382 10.19 13.91 18.34
CA GLU A 382 10.68 15.24 18.70
C GLU A 382 10.71 16.22 17.52
#